data_2fab36248160a1a50609d6ef26db468b
#
_entry.id   2fab36248160a1a50609d6ef26db468b
#
_cell.length_a   1.000
_cell.length_b   1.000
_cell.length_c   1.000
_cell.angle_alpha   90.00
_cell.angle_beta   90.00
_cell.angle_gamma   90.00
#
_symmetry.space_group_name_H-M   'P 1'
#
loop_
_entity.id
_entity.type
_entity.pdbx_description
1 polymer ?
#
loop_
_entity_poly.entity_id
_entity_poly.type
_entity_poly.pdbx_seq_one_letter_code
_entity_poly.pdbx_strand_id
1 'polypeptide(L)'
;MNIAIRAATLQCAQSRNGQMHAFSDSDGLYPLHAPAAPAERSLAFLGRHITLPYFNTFAAAKLSAADLLDILYQHLSQAALQADWPSESLANTPIFIGSTAYLMSEREQMLNPGYVSEIGLDTGRHSLTHVAEHFHHRLGNPDIFSFATSCTSSANALCYAVKMLRAGWCQRALVLGFENFNALTFEHFHAMGLLADTPAYTPFTQTGGFICGEAAACLALECGNGAATLRGIAGGTDTLGLTHTDSAAVKRVMQAALSDAAAQPGQIRLVKTHGIGSAAADEAEAAALHALLPNTPRAAL
;
A
#
# COMPACT_ATOMS: atom_id res chain seq x y z
N MET A 1 10.41 22.58 2.22
CA MET A 1 10.24 22.48 0.76
C MET A 1 8.95 21.76 0.48
N ASN A 2 8.09 22.31 -0.37
CA ASN A 2 6.84 21.67 -0.78
C ASN A 2 7.12 20.55 -1.78
N ILE A 3 6.33 19.50 -1.73
CA ILE A 3 6.39 18.36 -2.65
C ILE A 3 5.03 18.22 -3.30
N ALA A 4 4.98 18.43 -4.62
CA ALA A 4 3.78 18.23 -5.41
C ALA A 4 3.54 16.74 -5.64
N ILE A 5 2.29 16.30 -5.54
CA ILE A 5 1.81 15.04 -6.11
C ILE A 5 1.35 15.38 -7.53
N ARG A 6 2.20 15.09 -8.52
CA ARG A 6 1.95 15.43 -9.93
C ARG A 6 0.94 14.51 -10.57
N ALA A 7 1.00 13.24 -10.21
CA ALA A 7 0.09 12.23 -10.71
C ALA A 7 -0.03 11.06 -9.73
N ALA A 8 -1.07 10.30 -9.89
CA ALA A 8 -1.28 9.04 -9.20
C ALA A 8 -1.93 8.02 -10.11
N THR A 9 -1.63 6.75 -9.86
CA THR A 9 -2.38 5.62 -10.44
C THR A 9 -2.91 4.75 -9.33
N LEU A 10 -4.07 4.16 -9.53
CA LEU A 10 -4.72 3.28 -8.56
C LEU A 10 -5.44 2.14 -9.29
N GLN A 11 -5.23 0.93 -8.81
CA GLN A 11 -5.98 -0.26 -9.16
C GLN A 11 -6.32 -1.00 -7.88
N CYS A 12 -7.59 -1.13 -7.56
CA CYS A 12 -8.09 -1.78 -6.36
C CYS A 12 -9.47 -2.38 -6.63
N ALA A 13 -10.04 -3.11 -5.69
CA ALA A 13 -11.35 -3.74 -5.84
C ALA A 13 -12.49 -2.75 -6.16
N GLN A 14 -12.34 -1.48 -5.77
CA GLN A 14 -13.28 -0.41 -6.12
C GLN A 14 -13.06 0.15 -7.53
N SER A 15 -11.97 -0.22 -8.19
CA SER A 15 -11.72 0.14 -9.58
C SER A 15 -12.73 -0.58 -10.48
N ARG A 16 -13.35 0.14 -11.40
CA ARG A 16 -14.34 -0.43 -12.31
C ARG A 16 -13.70 -1.57 -13.12
N ASN A 17 -14.19 -2.80 -12.94
CA ASN A 17 -13.68 -4.02 -13.58
C ASN A 17 -12.18 -4.30 -13.34
N GLY A 18 -11.65 -3.89 -12.17
CA GLY A 18 -10.23 -4.05 -11.88
C GLY A 18 -9.29 -3.24 -12.78
N GLN A 19 -9.79 -2.22 -13.47
CA GLN A 19 -8.99 -1.38 -14.34
C GLN A 19 -8.17 -0.38 -13.53
N MET A 20 -6.96 -0.10 -14.02
CA MET A 20 -6.12 0.96 -13.48
C MET A 20 -6.73 2.33 -13.81
N HIS A 21 -6.83 3.19 -12.79
CA HIS A 21 -7.14 4.60 -12.94
C HIS A 21 -5.86 5.43 -12.82
N ALA A 22 -5.73 6.44 -13.65
CA ALA A 22 -4.61 7.37 -13.62
C ALA A 22 -5.13 8.80 -13.48
N PHE A 23 -4.47 9.59 -12.66
CA PHE A 23 -4.85 10.97 -12.33
C PHE A 23 -3.65 11.89 -12.48
N SER A 24 -3.91 13.11 -12.96
CA SER A 24 -2.97 14.21 -12.88
C SER A 24 -3.37 15.18 -11.78
N ASP A 25 -2.51 16.13 -11.44
CA ASP A 25 -2.80 17.18 -10.45
C ASP A 25 -3.90 18.15 -10.91
N SER A 26 -4.29 18.13 -12.17
CA SER A 26 -5.38 18.92 -12.74
C SER A 26 -6.76 18.26 -12.63
N ASP A 27 -6.85 16.96 -12.34
CA ASP A 27 -8.12 16.20 -12.39
C ASP A 27 -9.06 16.48 -11.21
N GLY A 28 -8.57 17.15 -10.18
CA GLY A 28 -9.36 17.40 -8.97
C GLY A 28 -9.58 16.16 -8.10
N LEU A 29 -10.61 16.20 -7.25
CA LEU A 29 -10.97 15.06 -6.42
C LEU A 29 -11.67 13.98 -7.26
N TYR A 30 -11.13 12.78 -7.24
CA TYR A 30 -11.73 11.63 -7.89
C TYR A 30 -13.03 11.24 -7.18
N PRO A 31 -14.14 11.01 -7.92
CA PRO A 31 -15.35 10.50 -7.31
C PRO A 31 -15.09 9.07 -6.82
N LEU A 32 -15.12 8.90 -5.51
CA LEU A 32 -15.12 7.56 -4.91
C LEU A 32 -16.39 6.85 -5.38
N HIS A 33 -16.22 5.74 -6.07
CA HIS A 33 -17.34 4.85 -6.39
C HIS A 33 -17.84 4.19 -5.11
N ALA A 34 -19.07 3.68 -5.16
CA ALA A 34 -19.61 2.88 -4.06
C ALA A 34 -18.63 1.76 -3.70
N PRO A 35 -18.48 1.42 -2.40
CA PRO A 35 -17.60 0.35 -1.97
C PRO A 35 -17.86 -0.92 -2.77
N ALA A 36 -16.82 -1.57 -3.26
CA ALA A 36 -16.96 -2.88 -3.88
C ALA A 36 -17.41 -3.89 -2.82
N ALA A 37 -18.33 -4.76 -3.17
CA ALA A 37 -18.63 -5.89 -2.31
C ALA A 37 -17.46 -6.87 -2.36
N PRO A 38 -17.00 -7.42 -1.22
CA PRO A 38 -15.99 -8.45 -1.23
C PRO A 38 -16.56 -9.71 -1.88
N ALA A 39 -15.71 -10.42 -2.63
CA ALA A 39 -15.99 -11.76 -3.12
C ALA A 39 -15.55 -12.81 -2.09
N GLU A 40 -15.93 -14.06 -2.31
CA GLU A 40 -15.37 -15.17 -1.54
C GLU A 40 -14.04 -15.62 -2.12
N ARG A 41 -13.05 -15.86 -1.24
CA ARG A 41 -11.79 -16.50 -1.58
C ARG A 41 -11.61 -17.77 -0.81
N SER A 42 -11.39 -18.86 -1.54
CA SER A 42 -11.15 -20.17 -0.95
C SER A 42 -9.68 -20.55 -1.04
N LEU A 43 -9.17 -21.11 0.04
CA LEU A 43 -7.83 -21.62 0.16
C LEU A 43 -7.87 -23.03 0.73
N ALA A 44 -7.17 -23.97 0.08
CA ALA A 44 -6.87 -25.29 0.62
C ALA A 44 -5.43 -25.30 1.11
N PHE A 45 -5.23 -25.42 2.41
CA PHE A 45 -3.91 -25.43 3.02
C PHE A 45 -3.86 -26.47 4.14
N LEU A 46 -2.83 -27.32 4.13
CA LEU A 46 -2.62 -28.38 5.12
C LEU A 46 -3.88 -29.22 5.40
N GLY A 47 -4.66 -29.55 4.36
CA GLY A 47 -5.87 -30.37 4.49
C GLY A 47 -7.10 -29.63 5.06
N ARG A 48 -7.02 -28.31 5.26
CA ARG A 48 -8.15 -27.47 5.65
C ARG A 48 -8.64 -26.66 4.45
N HIS A 49 -9.94 -26.43 4.39
CA HIS A 49 -10.56 -25.49 3.45
C HIS A 49 -11.03 -24.26 4.22
N ILE A 50 -10.55 -23.11 3.80
CA ILE A 50 -10.93 -21.82 4.37
C ILE A 50 -11.57 -21.02 3.25
N THR A 51 -12.77 -20.50 3.47
CA THR A 51 -13.46 -19.60 2.54
C THR A 51 -13.88 -18.37 3.31
N LEU A 52 -13.34 -17.22 2.93
CA LEU A 52 -13.57 -15.94 3.60
C LEU A 52 -13.77 -14.82 2.59
N PRO A 53 -14.41 -13.71 3.00
CA PRO A 53 -14.50 -12.51 2.20
C PRO A 53 -13.12 -11.97 1.81
N TYR A 54 -13.00 -11.49 0.57
CA TYR A 54 -11.75 -10.96 0.03
C TYR A 54 -12.02 -9.90 -1.05
N PHE A 55 -11.26 -8.82 -1.06
CA PHE A 55 -11.34 -7.81 -2.10
C PHE A 55 -10.42 -8.15 -3.27
N ASN A 56 -10.94 -8.90 -4.25
CA ASN A 56 -10.21 -9.23 -5.47
C ASN A 56 -10.09 -8.00 -6.37
N THR A 57 -8.88 -7.74 -6.84
CA THR A 57 -8.57 -6.65 -7.77
C THR A 57 -8.09 -7.18 -9.10
N PHE A 58 -7.18 -8.14 -9.06
CA PHE A 58 -6.60 -8.72 -10.26
C PHE A 58 -7.48 -9.86 -10.77
N ALA A 59 -7.66 -9.92 -12.09
CA ALA A 59 -8.58 -10.89 -12.71
C ALA A 59 -8.17 -12.35 -12.52
N ALA A 60 -6.89 -12.62 -12.33
CA ALA A 60 -6.38 -13.96 -12.12
C ALA A 60 -6.48 -14.38 -10.65
N ALA A 61 -6.99 -15.57 -10.40
CA ALA A 61 -7.00 -16.16 -9.05
C ALA A 61 -5.58 -16.33 -8.48
N LYS A 62 -4.58 -16.47 -9.34
CA LYS A 62 -3.14 -16.45 -9.04
C LYS A 62 -2.45 -15.64 -10.13
N LEU A 63 -1.83 -14.52 -9.76
CA LEU A 63 -0.95 -13.79 -10.64
C LEU A 63 0.40 -14.51 -10.72
N SER A 64 0.93 -14.66 -11.93
CA SER A 64 2.35 -14.98 -12.09
C SER A 64 3.21 -13.77 -11.71
N ALA A 65 4.48 -13.99 -11.36
CA ALA A 65 5.40 -12.88 -11.12
C ALA A 65 5.54 -11.99 -12.36
N ALA A 66 5.54 -12.58 -13.55
CA ALA A 66 5.63 -11.82 -14.81
C ALA A 66 4.43 -10.89 -15.00
N ASP A 67 3.20 -11.38 -14.79
CA ASP A 67 1.99 -10.57 -14.90
C ASP A 67 1.98 -9.45 -13.84
N LEU A 68 2.37 -9.78 -12.60
CA LEU A 68 2.47 -8.76 -11.54
C LEU A 68 3.50 -7.68 -11.91
N LEU A 69 4.69 -8.06 -12.36
CA LEU A 69 5.74 -7.11 -12.74
C LEU A 69 5.31 -6.24 -13.93
N ASP A 70 4.55 -6.77 -14.87
CA ASP A 70 3.99 -5.99 -15.98
C ASP A 70 2.91 -5.01 -15.50
N ILE A 71 2.03 -5.40 -14.58
CA ILE A 71 1.06 -4.49 -13.94
C ILE A 71 1.80 -3.36 -13.22
N LEU A 72 2.82 -3.67 -12.43
CA LEU A 72 3.61 -2.68 -11.70
C LEU A 72 4.34 -1.72 -12.66
N TYR A 73 4.88 -2.24 -13.77
CA TYR A 73 5.47 -1.42 -14.81
C TYR A 73 4.45 -0.46 -15.44
N GLN A 74 3.24 -0.92 -15.70
CA GLN A 74 2.16 -0.07 -16.22
C GLN A 74 1.85 1.07 -15.24
N HIS A 75 1.80 0.81 -13.93
CA HIS A 75 1.61 1.85 -12.92
C HIS A 75 2.72 2.90 -12.95
N LEU A 76 3.98 2.49 -13.01
CA LEU A 76 5.13 3.40 -13.11
C LEU A 76 5.05 4.26 -14.38
N SER A 77 4.81 3.62 -15.54
CA SER A 77 4.74 4.30 -16.83
C SER A 77 3.59 5.29 -16.92
N GLN A 78 2.41 4.89 -16.44
CA GLN A 78 1.22 5.75 -16.45
C GLN A 78 1.35 6.92 -15.46
N ALA A 79 1.94 6.72 -14.28
CA ALA A 79 2.18 7.80 -13.34
C ALA A 79 3.15 8.84 -13.92
N ALA A 80 4.21 8.41 -14.58
CA ALA A 80 5.14 9.31 -15.25
C ALA A 80 4.47 10.07 -16.42
N LEU A 81 3.69 9.35 -17.24
CA LEU A 81 2.94 9.94 -18.36
C LEU A 81 1.95 11.02 -17.89
N GLN A 82 1.16 10.73 -16.85
CA GLN A 82 0.18 11.68 -16.29
C GLN A 82 0.85 12.87 -15.59
N ALA A 83 2.09 12.73 -15.17
CA ALA A 83 2.90 13.82 -14.63
C ALA A 83 3.58 14.67 -15.71
N ASP A 84 3.32 14.42 -17.00
CA ASP A 84 3.98 15.03 -18.15
C ASP A 84 5.51 14.86 -18.13
N TRP A 85 5.99 13.74 -17.59
CA TRP A 85 7.43 13.45 -17.60
C TRP A 85 7.83 12.73 -18.90
N PRO A 86 9.00 13.03 -19.46
CA PRO A 86 9.52 12.33 -20.62
C PRO A 86 9.62 10.82 -20.37
N SER A 87 9.44 10.00 -21.39
CA SER A 87 9.47 8.54 -21.27
C SER A 87 10.80 8.00 -20.72
N GLU A 88 11.91 8.66 -21.03
CA GLU A 88 13.24 8.36 -20.52
C GLU A 88 13.42 8.70 -19.03
N SER A 89 12.48 9.42 -18.43
CA SER A 89 12.56 9.81 -17.01
C SER A 89 12.58 8.60 -16.08
N LEU A 90 11.96 7.48 -16.45
CA LEU A 90 11.96 6.25 -15.67
C LEU A 90 13.36 5.70 -15.40
N ALA A 91 14.32 5.92 -16.31
CA ALA A 91 15.72 5.50 -16.16
C ALA A 91 16.49 6.33 -15.11
N ASN A 92 16.03 7.55 -14.80
CA ASN A 92 16.76 8.51 -13.97
C ASN A 92 15.95 9.03 -12.77
N THR A 93 14.74 8.55 -12.58
CA THR A 93 13.89 8.94 -11.43
C THR A 93 13.95 7.84 -10.36
N PRO A 94 14.37 8.13 -9.15
CA PRO A 94 14.37 7.16 -8.05
C PRO A 94 12.98 6.55 -7.83
N ILE A 95 12.94 5.22 -7.68
CA ILE A 95 11.72 4.44 -7.47
C ILE A 95 11.74 3.81 -6.09
N PHE A 96 10.70 4.05 -5.30
CA PHE A 96 10.54 3.54 -3.95
C PHE A 96 9.38 2.55 -3.94
N ILE A 97 9.65 1.27 -3.66
CA ILE A 97 8.68 0.18 -3.76
C ILE A 97 8.34 -0.31 -2.36
N GLY A 98 7.07 -0.34 -2.02
CA GLY A 98 6.57 -0.85 -0.74
C GLY A 98 5.54 -1.95 -0.92
N SER A 99 5.80 -3.11 -0.32
CA SER A 99 4.87 -4.25 -0.27
C SER A 99 5.15 -5.08 0.98
N THR A 100 4.12 -5.74 1.50
CA THR A 100 4.30 -6.65 2.64
C THR A 100 4.97 -7.95 2.20
N ALA A 101 4.50 -8.53 1.13
CA ALA A 101 4.82 -9.90 0.74
C ALA A 101 5.55 -10.02 -0.61
N TYR A 102 5.62 -8.95 -1.40
CA TYR A 102 6.28 -8.94 -2.72
C TYR A 102 5.84 -10.15 -3.58
N LEU A 103 6.75 -11.03 -3.94
CA LEU A 103 6.51 -12.21 -4.77
C LEU A 103 6.23 -13.49 -3.94
N MET A 104 5.69 -13.35 -2.73
CA MET A 104 5.43 -14.50 -1.85
C MET A 104 4.50 -15.55 -2.49
N SER A 105 3.50 -15.11 -3.25
CA SER A 105 2.58 -16.03 -3.96
C SER A 105 3.29 -16.97 -4.93
N GLU A 106 4.36 -16.53 -5.57
CA GLU A 106 5.17 -17.36 -6.45
C GLU A 106 6.04 -18.33 -5.65
N ARG A 107 6.63 -17.89 -4.55
CA ARG A 107 7.37 -18.76 -3.63
C ARG A 107 6.51 -19.91 -3.09
N GLU A 108 5.27 -19.62 -2.75
CA GLU A 108 4.32 -20.64 -2.30
C GLU A 108 4.05 -21.72 -3.36
N GLN A 109 3.98 -21.32 -4.62
CA GLN A 109 3.82 -22.26 -5.73
C GLN A 109 5.05 -23.17 -5.88
N MET A 110 6.25 -22.62 -5.70
CA MET A 110 7.51 -23.38 -5.74
C MET A 110 7.65 -24.36 -4.57
N LEU A 111 7.08 -24.06 -3.42
CA LEU A 111 7.09 -24.95 -2.25
C LEU A 111 6.04 -26.07 -2.34
N ASN A 112 5.19 -26.08 -3.38
CA ASN A 112 4.28 -27.19 -3.61
C ASN A 112 5.09 -28.46 -3.95
N PRO A 113 4.85 -29.62 -3.27
CA PRO A 113 5.68 -30.84 -3.41
C PRO A 113 5.90 -31.33 -4.84
N GLY A 114 4.98 -31.03 -5.77
CA GLY A 114 5.16 -31.36 -7.19
C GLY A 114 6.14 -30.45 -7.95
N TYR A 115 6.47 -29.28 -7.39
CA TYR A 115 7.32 -28.27 -8.05
C TYR A 115 8.78 -28.34 -7.57
N VAL A 116 9.00 -28.70 -6.31
CA VAL A 116 10.33 -28.74 -5.66
C VAL A 116 11.24 -29.83 -6.22
N SER A 117 10.67 -30.88 -6.83
CA SER A 117 11.45 -31.99 -7.38
C SER A 117 12.18 -31.66 -8.69
N GLU A 118 11.78 -30.61 -9.41
CA GLU A 118 12.30 -30.34 -10.75
C GLU A 118 13.28 -29.17 -10.85
N ILE A 119 13.27 -28.20 -9.93
CA ILE A 119 13.96 -26.91 -10.17
C ILE A 119 15.04 -26.57 -9.13
N GLY A 120 15.17 -27.31 -8.04
CA GLY A 120 16.06 -26.90 -6.95
C GLY A 120 15.64 -25.51 -6.38
N LEU A 121 15.78 -25.32 -5.08
CA LEU A 121 15.44 -24.04 -4.43
C LEU A 121 16.41 -22.94 -4.86
N ASP A 122 16.13 -22.27 -5.97
CA ASP A 122 16.79 -20.99 -6.29
C ASP A 122 16.13 -19.86 -5.45
N THR A 123 16.61 -19.72 -4.22
CA THR A 123 16.13 -18.70 -3.29
C THR A 123 16.51 -17.29 -3.72
N GLY A 124 17.44 -17.13 -4.67
CA GLY A 124 17.91 -15.84 -5.16
C GLY A 124 16.86 -15.09 -5.99
N ARG A 125 16.09 -15.82 -6.81
CA ARG A 125 15.11 -15.22 -7.73
C ARG A 125 13.85 -14.64 -7.06
N HIS A 126 13.63 -14.90 -5.78
CA HIS A 126 12.41 -14.51 -5.08
C HIS A 126 12.70 -13.71 -3.81
N SER A 127 13.85 -13.07 -3.75
CA SER A 127 14.19 -12.14 -2.67
C SER A 127 13.35 -10.87 -2.74
N LEU A 128 13.33 -10.10 -1.64
CA LEU A 128 12.72 -8.77 -1.62
C LEU A 128 13.31 -7.83 -2.69
N THR A 129 14.53 -8.10 -3.10
CA THR A 129 15.24 -7.30 -4.12
C THR A 129 14.82 -7.64 -5.54
N HIS A 130 14.19 -8.80 -5.79
CA HIS A 130 13.91 -9.28 -7.14
C HIS A 130 13.05 -8.29 -7.96
N VAL A 131 12.06 -7.66 -7.34
CA VAL A 131 11.24 -6.64 -8.01
C VAL A 131 12.09 -5.41 -8.37
N ALA A 132 12.97 -4.99 -7.47
CA ALA A 132 13.88 -3.88 -7.74
C ALA A 132 14.91 -4.23 -8.82
N GLU A 133 15.49 -5.42 -8.78
CA GLU A 133 16.42 -5.92 -9.79
C GLU A 133 15.76 -6.03 -11.16
N HIS A 134 14.51 -6.52 -11.23
CA HIS A 134 13.77 -6.56 -12.48
C HIS A 134 13.63 -5.17 -13.12
N PHE A 135 13.21 -4.17 -12.31
CA PHE A 135 13.07 -2.82 -12.83
C PHE A 135 14.41 -2.14 -13.09
N HIS A 136 15.45 -2.43 -12.31
CA HIS A 136 16.82 -2.01 -12.63
C HIS A 136 17.22 -2.45 -14.03
N HIS A 137 17.03 -3.72 -14.36
CA HIS A 137 17.37 -4.24 -15.70
C HIS A 137 16.43 -3.71 -16.80
N ARG A 138 15.12 -3.67 -16.53
CA ARG A 138 14.12 -3.26 -17.52
C ARG A 138 14.19 -1.78 -17.89
N LEU A 139 14.50 -0.93 -16.90
CA LEU A 139 14.51 0.54 -17.04
C LEU A 139 15.93 1.11 -17.19
N GLY A 140 16.97 0.35 -16.90
CA GLY A 140 18.33 0.87 -16.76
C GLY A 140 18.48 1.82 -15.57
N ASN A 141 17.60 1.72 -14.55
CA ASN A 141 17.56 2.64 -13.41
C ASN A 141 18.32 2.05 -12.22
N PRO A 142 19.40 2.68 -11.74
CA PRO A 142 20.16 2.20 -10.58
C PRO A 142 19.49 2.52 -9.23
N ASP A 143 18.58 3.49 -9.18
CA ASP A 143 18.03 4.07 -7.95
C ASP A 143 16.65 3.49 -7.64
N ILE A 144 16.61 2.20 -7.30
CA ILE A 144 15.37 1.50 -6.92
C ILE A 144 15.51 0.92 -5.52
N PHE A 145 14.57 1.28 -4.64
CA PHE A 145 14.60 0.97 -3.22
C PHE A 145 13.37 0.15 -2.82
N SER A 146 13.58 -0.96 -2.12
CA SER A 146 12.51 -1.86 -1.64
C SER A 146 12.28 -1.69 -0.14
N PHE A 147 11.02 -1.63 0.27
CA PHE A 147 10.57 -1.52 1.66
C PHE A 147 9.62 -2.66 2.00
N ALA A 148 9.95 -3.41 3.04
CA ALA A 148 9.12 -4.49 3.59
C ALA A 148 8.99 -4.30 5.11
N THR A 149 8.05 -3.48 5.51
CA THR A 149 7.77 -3.12 6.91
C THR A 149 6.31 -3.39 7.27
N SER A 150 5.81 -4.55 6.81
CA SER A 150 4.42 -4.97 6.96
C SER A 150 3.43 -3.94 6.38
N CYS A 151 2.29 -3.69 7.03
CA CYS A 151 1.24 -2.77 6.56
C CYS A 151 1.73 -1.34 6.29
N THR A 152 2.90 -0.96 6.81
CA THR A 152 3.50 0.37 6.61
C THR A 152 4.50 0.44 5.45
N SER A 153 4.68 -0.62 4.67
CA SER A 153 5.70 -0.69 3.62
C SER A 153 5.59 0.47 2.62
N SER A 154 4.42 0.70 2.05
CA SER A 154 4.19 1.79 1.09
C SER A 154 4.30 3.17 1.73
N ALA A 155 3.87 3.33 2.99
CA ALA A 155 4.00 4.57 3.74
C ALA A 155 5.48 4.89 4.05
N ASN A 156 6.29 3.87 4.38
CA ASN A 156 7.73 4.05 4.56
C ASN A 156 8.43 4.35 3.24
N ALA A 157 8.07 3.70 2.13
CA ALA A 157 8.56 4.05 0.80
C ALA A 157 8.29 5.54 0.50
N LEU A 158 7.06 6.02 0.73
CA LEU A 158 6.70 7.43 0.60
C LEU A 158 7.54 8.34 1.53
N CYS A 159 7.71 7.94 2.79
CA CYS A 159 8.48 8.70 3.76
C CYS A 159 9.94 8.89 3.32
N TYR A 160 10.57 7.85 2.79
CA TYR A 160 11.94 7.91 2.30
C TYR A 160 12.05 8.74 1.01
N ALA A 161 11.12 8.60 0.06
CA ALA A 161 11.04 9.44 -1.13
C ALA A 161 10.98 10.93 -0.76
N VAL A 162 10.11 11.28 0.19
CA VAL A 162 9.97 12.65 0.69
C VAL A 162 11.26 13.16 1.34
N LYS A 163 11.94 12.32 2.12
CA LYS A 163 13.23 12.70 2.73
C LYS A 163 14.29 12.97 1.67
N MET A 164 14.39 12.14 0.63
CA MET A 164 15.36 12.32 -0.45
C MET A 164 15.06 13.59 -1.27
N LEU A 165 13.79 13.84 -1.60
CA LEU A 165 13.36 15.07 -2.27
C LEU A 165 13.71 16.31 -1.43
N ARG A 166 13.39 16.30 -0.14
CA ARG A 166 13.67 17.42 0.78
C ARG A 166 15.15 17.66 1.01
N ALA A 167 15.94 16.61 0.97
CA ALA A 167 17.42 16.68 1.07
C ALA A 167 18.07 17.16 -0.23
N GLY A 168 17.30 17.31 -1.32
CA GLY A 168 17.80 17.75 -2.62
C GLY A 168 18.58 16.67 -3.40
N TRP A 169 18.49 15.40 -3.00
CA TRP A 169 19.16 14.28 -3.68
C TRP A 169 18.53 13.97 -5.03
N CYS A 170 17.25 14.23 -5.16
CA CYS A 170 16.51 14.15 -6.41
C CYS A 170 15.45 15.26 -6.50
N GLN A 171 14.98 15.55 -7.71
CA GLN A 171 13.90 16.52 -7.95
C GLN A 171 12.56 15.83 -8.16
N ARG A 172 12.58 14.54 -8.54
CA ARG A 172 11.44 13.68 -8.83
C ARG A 172 11.61 12.35 -8.14
N ALA A 173 10.50 11.70 -7.82
CA ALA A 173 10.48 10.35 -7.28
C ALA A 173 9.18 9.63 -7.67
N LEU A 174 9.25 8.33 -7.89
CA LEU A 174 8.09 7.46 -8.01
C LEU A 174 7.96 6.61 -6.75
N VAL A 175 6.75 6.52 -6.21
CA VAL A 175 6.44 5.67 -5.06
C VAL A 175 5.40 4.65 -5.48
N LEU A 176 5.78 3.39 -5.51
CA LEU A 176 4.95 2.27 -5.92
C LEU A 176 4.59 1.42 -4.71
N GLY A 177 3.31 1.27 -4.44
CA GLY A 177 2.78 0.38 -3.41
C GLY A 177 1.92 -0.71 -4.04
N PHE A 178 2.04 -1.94 -3.58
CA PHE A 178 1.20 -3.02 -4.04
C PHE A 178 1.04 -4.14 -3.02
N GLU A 179 -0.08 -4.83 -3.10
CA GLU A 179 -0.31 -6.12 -2.45
C GLU A 179 -1.10 -7.02 -3.38
N ASN A 180 -0.68 -8.27 -3.48
CA ASN A 180 -1.39 -9.33 -4.18
C ASN A 180 -1.65 -10.51 -3.24
N PHE A 181 -2.60 -11.34 -3.60
CA PHE A 181 -2.94 -12.51 -2.79
C PHE A 181 -1.75 -13.43 -2.60
N ASN A 182 -1.50 -13.82 -1.36
CA ASN A 182 -0.64 -14.94 -1.01
C ASN A 182 -1.27 -15.74 0.14
N ALA A 183 -1.13 -17.05 0.08
CA ALA A 183 -1.76 -17.97 1.00
C ALA A 183 -1.19 -17.86 2.42
N LEU A 184 0.12 -17.66 2.53
CA LEU A 184 0.80 -17.58 3.83
C LEU A 184 0.29 -16.43 4.69
N THR A 185 0.17 -15.22 4.12
CA THR A 185 -0.35 -14.06 4.84
C THR A 185 -1.83 -14.25 5.20
N PHE A 186 -2.62 -14.80 4.28
CA PHE A 186 -4.05 -15.04 4.50
C PHE A 186 -4.27 -16.05 5.64
N GLU A 187 -3.56 -17.18 5.61
CA GLU A 187 -3.59 -18.20 6.67
C GLU A 187 -3.09 -17.65 8.01
N HIS A 188 -2.02 -16.86 7.98
CA HIS A 188 -1.46 -16.27 9.19
C HIS A 188 -2.49 -15.39 9.90
N PHE A 189 -3.15 -14.49 9.17
CA PHE A 189 -4.19 -13.65 9.73
C PHE A 189 -5.43 -14.44 10.16
N HIS A 190 -5.80 -15.48 9.42
CA HIS A 190 -6.88 -16.37 9.81
C HIS A 190 -6.56 -17.11 11.11
N ALA A 191 -5.35 -17.67 11.23
CA ALA A 191 -4.90 -18.37 12.43
C ALA A 191 -4.85 -17.46 13.68
N MET A 192 -4.63 -16.17 13.50
CA MET A 192 -4.69 -15.17 14.58
C MET A 192 -6.13 -14.71 14.90
N GLY A 193 -7.15 -15.18 14.17
CA GLY A 193 -8.54 -14.75 14.36
C GLY A 193 -8.78 -13.27 13.97
N LEU A 194 -8.01 -12.73 13.03
CA LEU A 194 -8.07 -11.34 12.64
C LEU A 194 -8.93 -11.09 11.39
N LEU A 195 -9.24 -12.15 10.63
CA LEU A 195 -10.03 -12.00 9.40
C LEU A 195 -11.53 -12.07 9.71
N ALA A 196 -12.30 -11.23 9.02
CA ALA A 196 -13.75 -11.29 9.06
C ALA A 196 -14.26 -12.54 8.34
N ASP A 197 -15.23 -13.20 8.92
CA ASP A 197 -15.92 -14.38 8.37
C ASP A 197 -17.21 -14.02 7.61
N THR A 198 -17.60 -12.76 7.65
CA THR A 198 -18.75 -12.22 6.91
C THR A 198 -18.35 -11.04 6.04
N PRO A 199 -19.09 -10.75 4.95
CA PRO A 199 -18.79 -9.61 4.07
C PRO A 199 -19.12 -8.24 4.68
N ALA A 200 -19.66 -8.20 5.90
CA ALA A 200 -19.94 -6.96 6.59
C ALA A 200 -18.62 -6.31 7.06
N TYR A 201 -18.32 -5.14 6.50
CA TYR A 201 -17.10 -4.39 6.84
C TYR A 201 -17.50 -2.99 7.28
N THR A 202 -17.51 -2.79 8.59
CA THR A 202 -17.89 -1.51 9.22
C THR A 202 -16.89 -1.17 10.34
N PRO A 203 -15.68 -0.70 9.97
CA PRO A 203 -14.66 -0.29 10.93
C PRO A 203 -15.21 0.70 11.96
N PHE A 204 -14.69 0.67 13.16
CA PHE A 204 -15.09 1.45 14.35
C PHE A 204 -16.47 1.12 14.93
N THR A 205 -17.33 0.39 14.22
CA THR A 205 -18.70 0.07 14.70
C THR A 205 -18.93 -1.41 14.86
N GLN A 206 -18.29 -2.25 14.05
CA GLN A 206 -18.32 -3.71 14.14
C GLN A 206 -16.89 -4.24 14.14
N THR A 207 -16.60 -5.11 15.07
CA THR A 207 -15.27 -5.65 15.34
C THR A 207 -15.16 -7.10 14.90
N GLY A 208 -15.70 -7.43 13.74
CA GLY A 208 -15.71 -8.80 13.19
C GLY A 208 -14.41 -9.22 12.51
N GLY A 209 -13.35 -8.44 12.59
CA GLY A 209 -12.11 -8.65 11.86
C GLY A 209 -12.04 -7.79 10.59
N PHE A 210 -10.92 -7.91 9.87
CA PHE A 210 -10.72 -7.19 8.63
C PHE A 210 -10.83 -8.11 7.39
N ILE A 211 -11.11 -7.51 6.25
CA ILE A 211 -11.17 -8.20 4.96
C ILE A 211 -9.90 -7.85 4.19
N CYS A 212 -9.10 -8.87 3.85
CA CYS A 212 -7.92 -8.69 3.01
C CYS A 212 -8.31 -8.32 1.57
N GLY A 213 -7.38 -7.69 0.85
CA GLY A 213 -7.58 -7.34 -0.55
C GLY A 213 -6.27 -7.14 -1.31
N GLU A 214 -6.43 -6.92 -2.60
CA GLU A 214 -5.35 -6.65 -3.53
C GLU A 214 -5.41 -5.20 -4.00
N ALA A 215 -4.27 -4.59 -4.21
CA ALA A 215 -4.17 -3.27 -4.82
C ALA A 215 -2.79 -3.02 -5.40
N ALA A 216 -2.72 -2.11 -6.36
CA ALA A 216 -1.49 -1.48 -6.81
C ALA A 216 -1.73 0.02 -6.98
N ALA A 217 -0.76 0.85 -6.60
CA ALA A 217 -0.81 2.29 -6.75
C ALA A 217 0.58 2.87 -6.95
N CYS A 218 0.68 3.93 -7.73
CA CYS A 218 1.92 4.68 -7.90
C CYS A 218 1.66 6.17 -7.75
N LEU A 219 2.55 6.88 -7.06
CA LEU A 219 2.57 8.33 -6.95
C LEU A 219 3.79 8.88 -7.69
N ALA A 220 3.58 9.92 -8.52
CA ALA A 220 4.63 10.74 -9.08
C ALA A 220 4.80 12.01 -8.23
N LEU A 221 5.96 12.14 -7.60
CA LEU A 221 6.30 13.24 -6.70
C LEU A 221 7.35 14.15 -7.34
N GLU A 222 7.20 15.46 -7.16
CA GLU A 222 8.14 16.46 -7.67
C GLU A 222 8.35 17.58 -6.66
N CYS A 223 9.57 18.08 -6.56
CA CYS A 223 9.85 19.30 -5.75
C CYS A 223 9.13 20.50 -6.34
N GLY A 224 8.36 21.20 -5.52
CA GLY A 224 7.63 22.38 -5.95
C GLY A 224 6.18 22.41 -5.47
N ASN A 225 5.39 23.27 -6.10
CA ASN A 225 3.96 23.40 -5.84
C ASN A 225 3.16 22.69 -6.92
N GLY A 226 2.03 22.11 -6.54
CA GLY A 226 1.04 21.49 -7.43
C GLY A 226 -0.36 21.67 -6.87
N ALA A 227 -1.37 21.22 -7.58
CA ALA A 227 -2.75 21.24 -7.10
C ALA A 227 -2.91 20.39 -5.83
N ALA A 228 -2.21 19.28 -5.75
CA ALA A 228 -2.06 18.47 -4.54
C ALA A 228 -0.61 18.58 -4.03
N THR A 229 -0.48 18.88 -2.74
CA THR A 229 0.83 19.07 -2.11
C THR A 229 0.93 18.26 -0.83
N LEU A 230 1.97 17.44 -0.74
CA LEU A 230 2.35 16.74 0.49
C LEU A 230 3.08 17.72 1.41
N ARG A 231 2.45 18.09 2.50
CA ARG A 231 2.97 19.10 3.44
C ARG A 231 3.75 18.50 4.58
N GLY A 232 3.30 17.36 5.12
CA GLY A 232 3.94 16.72 6.26
C GLY A 232 3.82 15.22 6.20
N ILE A 233 4.82 14.54 6.74
CA ILE A 233 4.86 13.10 6.88
C ILE A 233 5.58 12.71 8.17
N ALA A 234 5.07 11.70 8.84
CA ALA A 234 5.74 11.13 10.01
C ALA A 234 5.52 9.63 10.09
N GLY A 235 6.45 8.95 10.69
CA GLY A 235 6.38 7.53 11.03
C GLY A 235 6.88 7.31 12.45
N GLY A 236 6.45 6.22 13.06
CA GLY A 236 6.88 5.82 14.40
C GLY A 236 6.72 4.33 14.59
N THR A 237 7.38 3.78 15.59
CA THR A 237 7.27 2.38 15.98
C THR A 237 6.58 2.27 17.33
N ASP A 238 5.58 1.41 17.41
CA ASP A 238 5.04 0.93 18.68
C ASP A 238 5.90 -0.25 19.14
N THR A 239 6.38 -0.20 20.37
CA THR A 239 7.27 -1.21 20.95
C THR A 239 6.60 -2.10 21.99
N LEU A 240 5.29 -1.95 22.20
CA LEU A 240 4.57 -2.68 23.25
C LEU A 240 4.19 -4.11 22.87
N GLY A 241 4.19 -4.44 21.58
CA GLY A 241 3.90 -5.79 21.10
C GLY A 241 3.69 -5.86 19.61
N LEU A 242 3.73 -7.08 19.05
CA LEU A 242 3.65 -7.32 17.61
C LEU A 242 2.29 -6.90 17.02
N THR A 243 1.21 -7.16 17.75
CA THR A 243 -0.18 -6.89 17.35
C THR A 243 -0.84 -5.79 18.18
N HIS A 244 -0.10 -5.21 19.11
CA HIS A 244 -0.59 -4.14 19.95
C HIS A 244 -0.60 -2.81 19.20
N THR A 245 -1.61 -1.99 19.46
CA THR A 245 -1.67 -0.61 18.95
C THR A 245 -1.88 0.33 20.15
N ASP A 246 -0.89 1.16 20.44
CA ASP A 246 -0.95 2.16 21.51
C ASP A 246 -1.52 3.48 20.98
N SER A 247 -2.65 3.92 21.54
CA SER A 247 -3.28 5.19 21.18
C SER A 247 -2.37 6.41 21.37
N ALA A 248 -1.48 6.38 22.36
CA ALA A 248 -0.51 7.43 22.57
C ALA A 248 0.57 7.43 21.48
N ALA A 249 0.99 6.27 20.99
CA ALA A 249 1.91 6.16 19.85
C ALA A 249 1.27 6.68 18.56
N VAL A 250 0.02 6.30 18.27
CA VAL A 250 -0.74 6.82 17.13
C VAL A 250 -0.86 8.34 17.19
N LYS A 251 -1.26 8.88 18.36
CA LYS A 251 -1.35 10.33 18.58
C LYS A 251 -0.01 11.04 18.34
N ARG A 252 1.10 10.50 18.86
CA ARG A 252 2.45 11.08 18.65
C ARG A 252 2.81 11.16 17.17
N VAL A 253 2.52 10.11 16.39
CA VAL A 253 2.78 10.12 14.94
C VAL A 253 1.93 11.17 14.23
N MET A 254 0.65 11.28 14.55
CA MET A 254 -0.23 12.32 14.01
C MET A 254 0.25 13.74 14.36
N GLN A 255 0.66 13.96 15.61
CA GLN A 255 1.22 15.24 16.05
C GLN A 255 2.53 15.58 15.32
N ALA A 256 3.39 14.58 15.13
CA ALA A 256 4.64 14.77 14.38
C ALA A 256 4.37 15.13 12.91
N ALA A 257 3.37 14.50 12.26
CA ALA A 257 2.98 14.84 10.89
C ALA A 257 2.40 16.27 10.79
N LEU A 258 1.59 16.68 11.76
CA LEU A 258 1.08 18.06 11.82
C LEU A 258 2.21 19.07 12.03
N SER A 259 3.15 18.75 12.92
CA SER A 259 4.32 19.59 13.17
C SER A 259 5.20 19.72 11.91
N ASP A 260 5.45 18.61 11.21
CA ASP A 260 6.20 18.60 9.96
C ASP A 260 5.51 19.43 8.85
N ALA A 261 4.17 19.42 8.84
CA ALA A 261 3.35 20.21 7.94
C ALA A 261 3.25 21.71 8.33
N ALA A 262 3.75 22.11 9.50
CA ALA A 262 3.46 23.39 10.15
C ALA A 262 1.94 23.67 10.19
N ALA A 263 1.12 22.64 10.49
CA ALA A 263 -0.34 22.69 10.50
C ALA A 263 -0.90 22.50 11.91
N GLN A 264 -2.03 23.17 12.18
CA GLN A 264 -2.77 23.02 13.42
C GLN A 264 -3.91 22.02 13.24
N PRO A 265 -4.33 21.29 14.29
CA PRO A 265 -5.44 20.35 14.23
C PRO A 265 -6.72 20.93 13.61
N GLY A 266 -7.09 22.17 13.93
CA GLY A 266 -8.28 22.84 13.40
C GLY A 266 -8.25 23.15 11.89
N GLN A 267 -7.11 22.97 11.24
CA GLN A 267 -6.96 23.14 9.79
C GLN A 267 -7.26 21.85 9.03
N ILE A 268 -7.34 20.69 9.73
CA ILE A 268 -7.63 19.42 9.11
C ILE A 268 -9.13 19.33 8.82
N ARG A 269 -9.47 19.12 7.57
CA ARG A 269 -10.86 19.06 7.10
C ARG A 269 -11.42 17.65 7.00
N LEU A 270 -10.54 16.67 6.78
CA LEU A 270 -10.90 15.27 6.63
C LEU A 270 -9.73 14.39 7.09
N VAL A 271 -10.04 13.29 7.75
CA VAL A 271 -9.08 12.23 8.05
C VAL A 271 -9.52 10.95 7.34
N LYS A 272 -8.66 10.39 6.50
CA LYS A 272 -8.76 9.00 6.06
C LYS A 272 -8.08 8.15 7.14
N THR A 273 -8.87 7.35 7.83
CA THR A 273 -8.40 6.50 8.92
C THR A 273 -7.76 5.20 8.41
N HIS A 274 -7.03 4.51 9.27
CA HIS A 274 -6.65 3.12 9.00
C HIS A 274 -7.89 2.23 9.01
N GLY A 275 -8.62 2.21 10.12
CA GLY A 275 -9.98 1.67 10.21
C GLY A 275 -10.13 0.28 9.61
N ILE A 276 -9.48 -0.73 10.20
CA ILE A 276 -9.41 -2.08 9.60
C ILE A 276 -10.47 -3.06 10.11
N GLY A 277 -11.29 -2.67 11.09
CA GLY A 277 -12.26 -3.59 11.71
C GLY A 277 -11.67 -4.47 12.81
N SER A 278 -10.42 -4.24 13.21
CA SER A 278 -9.84 -4.87 14.40
C SER A 278 -10.16 -4.04 15.63
N ALA A 279 -10.83 -4.64 16.62
CA ALA A 279 -11.31 -3.95 17.82
C ALA A 279 -10.21 -3.11 18.47
N ALA A 280 -9.07 -3.71 18.79
CA ALA A 280 -7.98 -3.04 19.48
C ALA A 280 -7.35 -1.91 18.65
N ALA A 281 -7.14 -2.12 17.34
CA ALA A 281 -6.56 -1.11 16.47
C ALA A 281 -7.51 0.06 16.22
N ASP A 282 -8.78 -0.22 15.94
CA ASP A 282 -9.81 0.79 15.69
C ASP A 282 -10.07 1.64 16.97
N GLU A 283 -10.08 1.00 18.14
CA GLU A 283 -10.28 1.69 19.43
C GLU A 283 -9.09 2.61 19.75
N ALA A 284 -7.86 2.14 19.53
CA ALA A 284 -6.66 2.95 19.74
C ALA A 284 -6.58 4.15 18.78
N GLU A 285 -6.91 3.93 17.48
CA GLU A 285 -6.97 5.01 16.50
C GLU A 285 -8.10 6.00 16.82
N ALA A 286 -9.29 5.52 17.18
CA ALA A 286 -10.42 6.37 17.57
C ALA A 286 -10.09 7.25 18.78
N ALA A 287 -9.43 6.68 19.80
CA ALA A 287 -8.99 7.42 20.99
C ALA A 287 -7.97 8.52 20.63
N ALA A 288 -6.98 8.20 19.79
CA ALA A 288 -5.99 9.16 19.34
C ALA A 288 -6.63 10.31 18.53
N LEU A 289 -7.53 9.97 17.60
CA LEU A 289 -8.28 10.93 16.79
C LEU A 289 -9.18 11.82 17.65
N HIS A 290 -9.90 11.24 18.60
CA HIS A 290 -10.75 12.02 19.51
C HIS A 290 -9.93 13.03 20.33
N ALA A 291 -8.76 12.61 20.80
CA ALA A 291 -7.89 13.47 21.60
C ALA A 291 -7.22 14.59 20.81
N LEU A 292 -6.98 14.41 19.49
CA LEU A 292 -6.24 15.35 18.67
C LEU A 292 -7.14 16.13 17.70
N LEU A 293 -8.15 15.50 17.13
CA LEU A 293 -9.01 15.98 16.06
C LEU A 293 -10.50 15.72 16.36
N PRO A 294 -11.04 16.21 17.49
CA PRO A 294 -12.37 15.81 18.00
C PRO A 294 -13.51 16.17 17.02
N ASN A 295 -13.35 17.23 16.25
CA ASN A 295 -14.40 17.78 15.38
C ASN A 295 -14.14 17.53 13.88
N THR A 296 -13.14 16.73 13.53
CA THR A 296 -12.79 16.49 12.12
C THR A 296 -13.56 15.27 11.58
N PRO A 297 -14.24 15.40 10.43
CA PRO A 297 -14.86 14.26 9.74
C PRO A 297 -13.87 13.14 9.46
N ARG A 298 -14.33 11.91 9.58
CA ARG A 298 -13.51 10.70 9.37
C ARG A 298 -14.09 9.89 8.22
N ALA A 299 -13.22 9.34 7.40
CA ALA A 299 -13.56 8.38 6.37
C ALA A 299 -12.79 7.09 6.62
N ALA A 300 -13.51 6.00 6.85
CA ALA A 300 -13.02 4.64 6.71
C ALA A 300 -13.50 4.12 5.35
N LEU A 301 -12.64 3.44 4.62
CA LEU A 301 -12.97 2.83 3.34
C LEU A 301 -13.30 1.37 3.54
#